data_1f29e4e9c14dc45d982004c7779ca851
#
_entry.id   1f29e4e9c14dc45d982004c7779ca851
#
_cell.length_a   1.000
_cell.length_b   1.000
_cell.length_c   1.000
_cell.angle_alpha   90.00
_cell.angle_beta   90.00
_cell.angle_gamma   90.00
#
_symmetry.space_group_name_H-M   'P 1'
#
loop_
_entity.id
_entity.type
_entity.pdbx_description
1 polymer ?
#
loop_
_entity_poly.entity_id
_entity_poly.type
_entity_poly.pdbx_seq_one_letter_code
_entity_poly.pdbx_strand_id
1 'polypeptide(L)'
;MSASKVFLGYDQKALDDAYDQAVYAPNRDQVLARFASASALVRERLGEPLRLAYGPDDIEKLDVYKTAKPNTPVNVFIHGGAWLRGLARDYAFPAEMFVGAGAHYIAIDFNNVTETGGDLAPMADQVRRAIAWVCRNCASFGGDPARVYVSATSSGAHLGGVAAA
;
A
#
# COMPACT_ATOMS: atom_id res chain seq x y z
N MET A 1 3.79 26.49 -34.89
CA MET A 1 4.84 25.46 -34.77
C MET A 1 4.18 24.27 -34.12
N SER A 2 4.25 23.07 -34.70
CA SER A 2 3.73 21.85 -34.08
C SER A 2 4.56 21.53 -32.85
N ALA A 3 3.92 21.28 -31.69
CA ALA A 3 4.61 20.86 -30.46
C ALA A 3 5.41 19.58 -30.73
N SER A 4 6.60 19.51 -30.14
CA SER A 4 7.46 18.33 -30.24
C SER A 4 6.80 17.13 -29.60
N LYS A 5 6.76 16.00 -30.29
CA LYS A 5 6.23 14.74 -29.77
C LYS A 5 7.24 14.14 -28.78
N VAL A 6 6.76 13.78 -27.59
CA VAL A 6 7.58 13.24 -26.49
C VAL A 6 7.38 11.73 -26.29
N PHE A 7 6.21 11.21 -26.65
CA PHE A 7 5.91 9.78 -26.55
C PHE A 7 4.88 9.38 -27.61
N LEU A 8 5.22 8.43 -28.47
CA LEU A 8 4.38 8.00 -29.59
C LEU A 8 3.87 9.21 -30.42
N GLY A 9 2.56 9.37 -30.52
CA GLY A 9 1.92 10.49 -31.22
C GLY A 9 1.60 11.71 -30.33
N TYR A 10 1.95 11.69 -29.04
CA TYR A 10 1.59 12.72 -28.07
C TYR A 10 2.69 13.76 -27.92
N ASP A 11 2.33 15.04 -27.86
CA ASP A 11 3.15 16.07 -27.23
C ASP A 11 2.96 16.02 -25.71
N GLN A 12 3.74 16.82 -24.96
CA GLN A 12 3.71 16.77 -23.49
C GLN A 12 2.32 17.04 -22.94
N LYS A 13 1.64 18.09 -23.47
CA LYS A 13 0.30 18.44 -23.01
C LYS A 13 -0.72 17.31 -23.25
N ALA A 14 -0.72 16.74 -24.44
CA ALA A 14 -1.64 15.65 -24.78
C ALA A 14 -1.36 14.39 -23.94
N LEU A 15 -0.10 14.13 -23.60
CA LEU A 15 0.29 13.05 -22.71
C LEU A 15 -0.20 13.30 -21.27
N ASP A 16 0.01 14.50 -20.75
CA ASP A 16 -0.44 14.88 -19.40
C ASP A 16 -1.97 14.78 -19.29
N ASP A 17 -2.70 15.31 -20.29
CA ASP A 17 -4.17 15.23 -20.34
C ASP A 17 -4.66 13.76 -20.40
N ALA A 18 -3.96 12.88 -21.13
CA ALA A 18 -4.31 11.45 -21.20
C ALA A 18 -4.08 10.70 -19.88
N TYR A 19 -3.16 11.19 -19.05
CA TYR A 19 -2.89 10.63 -17.70
C TYR A 19 -3.68 11.29 -16.58
N ASP A 20 -4.41 12.37 -16.85
CA ASP A 20 -5.24 13.03 -15.82
C ASP A 20 -6.47 12.17 -15.50
N GLN A 21 -6.36 11.40 -14.43
CA GLN A 21 -7.44 10.55 -13.92
C GLN A 21 -8.69 11.33 -13.51
N ALA A 22 -8.57 12.61 -13.16
CA ALA A 22 -9.72 13.43 -12.74
C ALA A 22 -10.72 13.63 -13.88
N VAL A 23 -10.24 13.71 -15.12
CA VAL A 23 -11.08 13.82 -16.31
C VAL A 23 -11.96 12.58 -16.50
N TYR A 24 -11.41 11.38 -16.23
CA TYR A 24 -12.09 10.11 -16.46
C TYR A 24 -12.86 9.60 -15.24
N ALA A 25 -12.53 10.09 -14.03
CA ALA A 25 -13.14 9.71 -12.77
C ALA A 25 -13.47 10.97 -11.93
N PRO A 26 -14.51 11.74 -12.28
CA PRO A 26 -14.83 13.00 -11.61
C PRO A 26 -15.21 12.83 -10.14
N ASN A 27 -15.59 11.63 -9.71
CA ASN A 27 -15.89 11.28 -8.32
C ASN A 27 -14.69 10.65 -7.57
N ARG A 28 -13.48 10.67 -8.16
CA ARG A 28 -12.27 10.05 -7.60
C ARG A 28 -12.02 10.47 -6.15
N ASP A 29 -12.09 11.75 -5.86
CA ASP A 29 -11.78 12.27 -4.53
C ASP A 29 -12.80 11.81 -3.48
N GLN A 30 -14.07 11.67 -3.86
CA GLN A 30 -15.10 11.09 -2.98
C GLN A 30 -14.82 9.60 -2.69
N VAL A 31 -14.40 8.84 -3.70
CA VAL A 31 -14.04 7.42 -3.53
C VAL A 31 -12.81 7.28 -2.63
N LEU A 32 -11.78 8.11 -2.82
CA LEU A 32 -10.58 8.09 -1.98
C LEU A 32 -10.87 8.49 -0.53
N ALA A 33 -11.73 9.51 -0.31
CA ALA A 33 -12.16 9.89 1.03
C ALA A 33 -12.90 8.75 1.76
N ARG A 34 -13.61 7.88 1.03
CA ARG A 34 -14.26 6.69 1.60
C ARG A 34 -13.27 5.65 2.09
N PHE A 35 -12.07 5.56 1.54
CA PHE A 35 -11.06 4.62 2.06
C PHE A 35 -10.66 5.00 3.49
N ALA A 36 -10.36 6.28 3.74
CA ALA A 36 -10.01 6.74 5.08
C ALA A 36 -11.17 6.59 6.08
N SER A 37 -12.39 7.00 5.70
CA SER A 37 -13.56 6.88 6.59
C SER A 37 -13.95 5.43 6.86
N ALA A 38 -13.93 4.54 5.85
CA ALA A 38 -14.16 3.12 6.04
C ALA A 38 -13.06 2.48 6.90
N SER A 39 -11.81 2.91 6.73
CA SER A 39 -10.70 2.44 7.56
C SER A 39 -10.85 2.87 9.02
N ALA A 40 -11.34 4.09 9.28
CA ALA A 40 -11.65 4.54 10.64
C ALA A 40 -12.71 3.65 11.30
N LEU A 41 -13.81 3.36 10.59
CA LEU A 41 -14.87 2.46 11.08
C LEU A 41 -14.36 1.05 11.36
N VAL A 42 -13.46 0.53 10.53
CA VAL A 42 -12.85 -0.80 10.76
C VAL A 42 -11.98 -0.78 12.02
N ARG A 43 -11.19 0.27 12.25
CA ARG A 43 -10.43 0.41 13.50
C ARG A 43 -11.33 0.48 14.74
N GLU A 44 -12.47 1.17 14.66
CA GLU A 44 -13.46 1.18 15.75
C GLU A 44 -13.99 -0.23 16.07
N ARG A 45 -14.22 -1.06 15.03
CA ARG A 45 -14.77 -2.41 15.21
C ARG A 45 -13.74 -3.47 15.60
N LEU A 46 -12.55 -3.43 14.99
CA LEU A 46 -11.49 -4.42 15.24
C LEU A 46 -10.53 -4.01 16.36
N GLY A 47 -10.57 -2.75 16.78
CA GLY A 47 -9.55 -2.13 17.64
C GLY A 47 -8.34 -1.63 16.83
N GLU A 48 -7.47 -0.88 17.52
CA GLU A 48 -6.23 -0.37 16.91
C GLU A 48 -5.29 -1.54 16.53
N PRO A 49 -4.61 -1.45 15.38
CA PRO A 49 -3.67 -2.47 14.95
C PRO A 49 -2.44 -2.55 15.86
N LEU A 50 -1.79 -3.70 15.87
CA LEU A 50 -0.44 -3.79 16.39
C LEU A 50 0.51 -3.10 15.40
N ARG A 51 1.06 -1.94 15.83
CA ARG A 51 1.97 -1.15 14.99
C ARG A 51 3.42 -1.54 15.27
N LEU A 52 4.12 -2.01 14.24
CA LEU A 52 5.49 -2.54 14.34
C LEU A 52 6.41 -1.82 13.36
N ALA A 53 7.67 -1.60 13.76
CA ALA A 53 8.70 -1.10 12.87
C ALA A 53 9.34 -2.25 12.08
N TYR A 54 9.53 -2.06 10.77
CA TYR A 54 10.27 -2.99 9.92
C TYR A 54 11.65 -2.45 9.51
N GLY A 55 11.92 -1.20 9.80
CA GLY A 55 13.18 -0.51 9.51
C GLY A 55 13.44 0.63 10.50
N PRO A 56 14.56 1.37 10.31
CA PRO A 56 15.01 2.38 11.25
C PRO A 56 14.27 3.72 11.13
N ASP A 57 13.67 4.03 9.97
CA ASP A 57 13.04 5.31 9.74
C ASP A 57 11.64 5.35 10.35
N ASP A 58 11.20 6.55 10.77
CA ASP A 58 9.91 6.73 11.43
C ASP A 58 8.73 6.28 10.59
N ILE A 59 8.82 6.38 9.26
CA ILE A 59 7.79 5.91 8.34
C ILE A 59 7.80 4.39 8.17
N GLU A 60 8.91 3.71 8.42
CA GLU A 60 9.08 2.27 8.19
C GLU A 60 8.34 1.42 9.22
N LYS A 61 7.02 1.54 9.21
CA LYS A 61 6.10 0.84 10.11
C LYS A 61 5.02 0.10 9.32
N LEU A 62 4.41 -0.84 10.01
CA LEU A 62 3.28 -1.61 9.48
C LEU A 62 2.21 -1.77 10.56
N ASP A 63 0.96 -1.79 10.12
CA ASP A 63 -0.22 -1.99 10.95
C ASP A 63 -0.71 -3.42 10.78
N VAL A 64 -0.68 -4.22 11.85
CA VAL A 64 -1.08 -5.63 11.84
C VAL A 64 -2.45 -5.80 12.49
N TYR A 65 -3.44 -6.21 11.70
CA TYR A 65 -4.76 -6.63 12.15
C TYR A 65 -4.78 -8.15 12.28
N LYS A 66 -4.91 -8.63 13.52
CA LYS A 66 -4.76 -10.06 13.81
C LYS A 66 -6.10 -10.80 13.86
N THR A 67 -6.13 -12.01 13.29
CA THR A 67 -7.13 -13.01 13.65
C THR A 67 -6.74 -13.71 14.95
N ALA A 68 -7.74 -14.29 15.64
CA ALA A 68 -7.51 -14.96 16.92
C ALA A 68 -6.83 -16.33 16.81
N LYS A 69 -6.82 -16.93 15.61
CA LYS A 69 -6.25 -18.27 15.38
C LYS A 69 -4.75 -18.19 15.17
N PRO A 70 -3.96 -19.12 15.74
CA PRO A 70 -2.53 -19.20 15.46
C PRO A 70 -2.27 -19.88 14.11
N ASN A 71 -1.05 -19.68 13.60
CA ASN A 71 -0.57 -20.27 12.36
C ASN A 71 -1.49 -20.05 11.16
N THR A 72 -1.85 -18.77 10.95
CA THR A 72 -2.81 -18.36 9.92
C THR A 72 -2.12 -17.65 8.76
N PRO A 73 -2.74 -17.63 7.55
CA PRO A 73 -2.23 -16.85 6.43
C PRO A 73 -2.07 -15.38 6.79
N VAL A 74 -1.12 -14.74 6.12
CA VAL A 74 -0.83 -13.31 6.26
C VAL A 74 -0.97 -12.64 4.90
N ASN A 75 -1.77 -11.58 4.81
CA ASN A 75 -1.82 -10.71 3.65
C ASN A 75 -1.07 -9.42 3.94
N VAL A 76 -0.06 -9.09 3.15
CA VAL A 76 0.65 -7.81 3.17
C VAL A 76 0.09 -6.93 2.07
N PHE A 77 -0.45 -5.79 2.44
CA PHE A 77 -1.07 -4.85 1.53
C PHE A 77 -0.18 -3.62 1.31
N ILE A 78 0.06 -3.29 0.04
CA ILE A 78 0.83 -2.14 -0.39
C ILE A 78 -0.14 -1.12 -0.98
N HIS A 79 -0.30 0.02 -0.31
CA HIS A 79 -1.26 1.03 -0.72
C HIS A 79 -0.84 1.79 -1.98
N GLY A 80 -1.83 2.33 -2.69
CA GLY A 80 -1.62 3.28 -3.78
C GLY A 80 -1.47 4.71 -3.29
N GLY A 81 -1.65 5.67 -4.19
CA GLY A 81 -1.59 7.10 -3.91
C GLY A 81 -0.69 7.86 -4.88
N ALA A 82 -0.53 7.33 -6.11
CA ALA A 82 0.29 7.92 -7.18
C ALA A 82 1.74 8.19 -6.75
N TRP A 83 2.30 7.36 -5.87
CA TRP A 83 3.63 7.51 -5.24
C TRP A 83 3.79 8.79 -4.38
N LEU A 84 2.77 9.64 -4.29
CA LEU A 84 2.82 10.96 -3.65
C LEU A 84 2.17 10.98 -2.27
N ARG A 85 1.32 9.99 -1.93
CA ARG A 85 0.51 9.99 -0.72
C ARG A 85 0.03 8.59 -0.36
N GLY A 86 -0.58 8.48 0.81
CA GLY A 86 -1.13 7.25 1.37
C GLY A 86 -0.41 6.88 2.66
N LEU A 87 -1.17 6.34 3.60
CA LEU A 87 -0.65 5.78 4.84
C LEU A 87 -1.38 4.47 5.15
N ALA A 88 -0.74 3.54 5.82
CA ALA A 88 -1.31 2.26 6.24
C ALA A 88 -2.67 2.43 6.94
N ARG A 89 -2.79 3.46 7.78
CA ARG A 89 -4.01 3.78 8.51
C ARG A 89 -5.24 4.04 7.62
N ASP A 90 -5.03 4.55 6.42
CA ASP A 90 -6.12 4.89 5.48
C ASP A 90 -6.54 3.67 4.64
N TYR A 91 -5.84 2.57 4.78
CA TYR A 91 -6.08 1.31 4.08
C TYR A 91 -6.36 0.15 5.05
N ALA A 92 -6.94 0.44 6.21
CA ALA A 92 -7.45 -0.57 7.14
C ALA A 92 -8.76 -1.23 6.68
N PHE A 93 -9.50 -0.61 5.75
CA PHE A 93 -10.83 -1.07 5.34
C PHE A 93 -10.90 -2.53 4.85
N PRO A 94 -9.86 -3.15 4.25
CA PRO A 94 -9.91 -4.58 3.90
C PRO A 94 -9.72 -5.52 5.10
N ALA A 95 -9.18 -5.00 6.22
CA ALA A 95 -8.78 -5.84 7.36
C ALA A 95 -9.93 -6.70 7.90
N GLU A 96 -11.15 -6.14 7.97
CA GLU A 96 -12.31 -6.85 8.48
C GLU A 96 -12.63 -8.13 7.68
N MET A 97 -12.51 -8.06 6.35
CA MET A 97 -12.70 -9.20 5.47
C MET A 97 -11.63 -10.28 5.70
N PHE A 98 -10.35 -9.89 5.76
CA PHE A 98 -9.25 -10.84 5.97
C PHE A 98 -9.29 -11.47 7.35
N VAL A 99 -9.50 -10.68 8.40
CA VAL A 99 -9.59 -11.16 9.78
C VAL A 99 -10.78 -12.08 9.94
N GLY A 100 -11.94 -11.72 9.39
CA GLY A 100 -13.14 -12.57 9.37
C GLY A 100 -12.94 -13.89 8.63
N ALA A 101 -12.15 -13.90 7.58
CA ALA A 101 -11.76 -15.11 6.83
C ALA A 101 -10.66 -15.94 7.55
N GLY A 102 -10.11 -15.46 8.66
CA GLY A 102 -9.10 -16.16 9.44
C GLY A 102 -7.67 -15.92 8.93
N ALA A 103 -7.39 -14.80 8.29
CA ALA A 103 -6.06 -14.37 7.89
C ALA A 103 -5.67 -13.07 8.61
N HIS A 104 -4.38 -12.88 8.89
CA HIS A 104 -3.87 -11.59 9.29
C HIS A 104 -3.84 -10.63 8.10
N TYR A 105 -4.18 -9.37 8.34
CA TYR A 105 -4.02 -8.30 7.36
C TYR A 105 -2.99 -7.30 7.85
N ILE A 106 -2.05 -6.94 6.98
CA ILE A 106 -0.97 -6.00 7.27
C ILE A 106 -0.99 -4.92 6.21
N ALA A 107 -1.09 -3.66 6.61
CA ALA A 107 -0.86 -2.51 5.75
C ALA A 107 0.51 -1.90 6.09
N ILE A 108 1.31 -1.57 5.09
CA ILE A 108 2.67 -1.02 5.29
C ILE A 108 2.73 0.46 4.94
N ASP A 109 3.53 1.21 5.71
CA ASP A 109 3.93 2.58 5.38
C ASP A 109 5.31 2.58 4.72
N PHE A 110 5.53 3.52 3.82
CA PHE A 110 6.80 3.79 3.14
C PHE A 110 6.83 5.24 2.66
N ASN A 111 8.01 5.79 2.39
CA ASN A 111 8.18 7.15 1.91
C ASN A 111 7.41 7.39 0.61
N ASN A 112 6.98 8.62 0.40
CA ASN A 112 6.49 9.07 -0.90
C ASN A 112 7.66 9.54 -1.79
N VAL A 113 7.40 9.72 -3.08
CA VAL A 113 8.42 10.04 -4.08
C VAL A 113 9.08 11.41 -3.85
N THR A 114 8.41 12.35 -3.18
CA THR A 114 9.00 13.66 -2.85
C THR A 114 10.03 13.55 -1.72
N GLU A 115 9.81 12.63 -0.78
CA GLU A 115 10.74 12.34 0.32
C GLU A 115 11.99 11.58 -0.15
N THR A 116 11.89 10.92 -1.31
CA THR A 116 13.00 10.20 -1.95
C THR A 116 13.69 10.99 -3.06
N GLY A 117 13.39 12.29 -3.18
CA GLY A 117 14.02 13.16 -4.19
C GLY A 117 13.60 12.86 -5.63
N GLY A 118 12.44 12.26 -5.85
CA GLY A 118 11.94 11.90 -7.18
C GLY A 118 12.30 10.47 -7.62
N ASP A 119 13.03 9.71 -6.81
CA ASP A 119 13.44 8.34 -7.12
C ASP A 119 12.48 7.31 -6.51
N LEU A 120 12.00 6.37 -7.33
CA LEU A 120 11.13 5.28 -6.89
C LEU A 120 11.90 4.08 -6.32
N ALA A 121 13.18 3.97 -6.57
CA ALA A 121 13.98 2.83 -6.11
C ALA A 121 14.04 2.71 -4.58
N PRO A 122 14.24 3.80 -3.80
CA PRO A 122 14.17 3.72 -2.33
C PRO A 122 12.80 3.28 -1.81
N MET A 123 11.70 3.69 -2.45
CA MET A 123 10.35 3.26 -2.09
C MET A 123 10.17 1.75 -2.31
N ALA A 124 10.61 1.25 -3.47
CA ALA A 124 10.56 -0.18 -3.77
C ALA A 124 11.42 -1.01 -2.80
N ASP A 125 12.58 -0.45 -2.39
CA ASP A 125 13.45 -1.08 -1.39
C ASP A 125 12.78 -1.15 0.00
N GLN A 126 12.10 -0.10 0.44
CA GLN A 126 11.32 -0.11 1.68
C GLN A 126 10.21 -1.18 1.62
N VAL A 127 9.45 -1.25 0.52
CA VAL A 127 8.43 -2.29 0.31
C VAL A 127 9.03 -3.69 0.39
N ARG A 128 10.17 -3.93 -0.28
CA ARG A 128 10.87 -5.21 -0.23
C ARG A 128 11.33 -5.57 1.19
N ARG A 129 11.88 -4.60 1.94
CA ARG A 129 12.28 -4.80 3.34
C ARG A 129 11.10 -5.11 4.23
N ALA A 130 9.96 -4.42 4.05
CA ALA A 130 8.73 -4.70 4.80
C ALA A 130 8.23 -6.12 4.57
N ILE A 131 8.13 -6.56 3.31
CA ILE A 131 7.73 -7.94 2.96
C ILE A 131 8.69 -8.95 3.59
N ALA A 132 10.00 -8.75 3.42
CA ALA A 132 11.02 -9.62 3.98
C ALA A 132 10.98 -9.66 5.52
N TRP A 133 10.69 -8.53 6.17
CA TRP A 133 10.49 -8.45 7.60
C TRP A 133 9.28 -9.28 8.04
N VAL A 134 8.14 -9.16 7.35
CA VAL A 134 6.93 -9.94 7.63
C VAL A 134 7.22 -11.44 7.50
N CYS A 135 7.87 -11.88 6.42
CA CYS A 135 8.21 -13.30 6.24
C CYS A 135 9.05 -13.85 7.39
N ARG A 136 9.98 -13.05 7.95
CA ARG A 136 10.83 -13.47 9.07
C ARG A 136 10.17 -13.40 10.43
N ASN A 137 9.18 -12.51 10.61
CA ASN A 137 8.67 -12.16 11.94
C ASN A 137 7.19 -12.51 12.17
N CYS A 138 6.43 -12.87 11.15
CA CYS A 138 4.98 -13.06 11.28
C CYS A 138 4.59 -14.16 12.28
N ALA A 139 5.44 -15.14 12.52
CA ALA A 139 5.22 -16.16 13.54
C ALA A 139 5.09 -15.57 14.96
N SER A 140 5.76 -14.46 15.25
CA SER A 140 5.70 -13.80 16.56
C SER A 140 4.32 -13.25 16.93
N PHE A 141 3.48 -12.99 15.91
CA PHE A 141 2.11 -12.54 16.15
C PHE A 141 1.05 -13.55 15.64
N GLY A 142 1.45 -14.79 15.35
CA GLY A 142 0.54 -15.89 15.02
C GLY A 142 0.37 -16.15 13.52
N GLY A 143 1.16 -15.51 12.66
CA GLY A 143 1.17 -15.75 11.22
C GLY A 143 1.97 -16.98 10.83
N ASP A 144 1.63 -17.56 9.69
CA ASP A 144 2.36 -18.67 9.08
C ASP A 144 3.35 -18.14 8.02
N PRO A 145 4.66 -18.21 8.23
CA PRO A 145 5.65 -17.72 7.27
C PRO A 145 5.64 -18.45 5.92
N ALA A 146 5.06 -19.63 5.83
CA ALA A 146 4.87 -20.36 4.58
C ALA A 146 3.65 -19.87 3.77
N ARG A 147 2.81 -19.03 4.37
CA ARG A 147 1.57 -18.52 3.76
C ARG A 147 1.48 -16.99 3.84
N VAL A 148 2.52 -16.32 3.39
CA VAL A 148 2.55 -14.86 3.24
C VAL A 148 2.19 -14.50 1.80
N TYR A 149 1.14 -13.73 1.64
CA TYR A 149 0.63 -13.26 0.36
C TYR A 149 0.77 -11.74 0.29
N VAL A 150 1.05 -11.22 -0.90
CA VAL A 150 1.16 -9.79 -1.15
C VAL A 150 0.00 -9.35 -2.04
N SER A 151 -0.69 -8.30 -1.65
CA SER A 151 -1.69 -7.62 -2.45
C SER A 151 -1.39 -6.13 -2.51
N ALA A 152 -1.79 -5.49 -3.58
CA ALA A 152 -1.46 -4.09 -3.77
C ALA A 152 -2.48 -3.40 -4.69
N THR A 153 -2.52 -2.06 -4.63
CA THR A 153 -3.37 -1.27 -5.51
C THR A 153 -2.59 -0.13 -6.16
N SER A 154 -2.91 0.20 -7.44
CA SER A 154 -2.40 1.36 -8.17
C SER A 154 -0.85 1.44 -8.12
N SER A 155 -0.29 2.59 -7.72
CA SER A 155 1.16 2.77 -7.56
C SER A 155 1.82 1.78 -6.59
N GLY A 156 1.08 1.31 -5.58
CA GLY A 156 1.55 0.23 -4.71
C GLY A 156 1.73 -1.10 -5.45
N ALA A 157 0.88 -1.39 -6.45
CA ALA A 157 1.04 -2.59 -7.28
C ALA A 157 2.31 -2.51 -8.15
N HIS A 158 2.67 -1.33 -8.64
CA HIS A 158 3.95 -1.11 -9.31
C HIS A 158 5.13 -1.42 -8.37
N LEU A 159 5.13 -0.83 -7.15
CA LEU A 159 6.20 -1.07 -6.17
C LEU A 159 6.27 -2.55 -5.75
N GLY A 160 5.11 -3.20 -5.57
CA GLY A 160 5.03 -4.63 -5.26
C GLY A 160 5.58 -5.50 -6.39
N GLY A 161 5.31 -5.15 -7.65
CA GLY A 161 5.87 -5.81 -8.82
C GLY A 161 7.39 -5.70 -8.89
N VAL A 162 7.93 -4.50 -8.65
CA VAL A 162 9.39 -4.28 -8.59
C VAL A 162 10.02 -5.05 -7.42
N ALA A 163 9.33 -5.14 -6.28
CA ALA A 163 9.84 -5.89 -5.12
C ALA A 163 9.86 -7.41 -5.34
N ALA A 164 9.04 -7.94 -6.25
CA ALA A 164 8.93 -9.37 -6.57
C ALA A 164 9.82 -9.82 -7.74
N ALA A 165 10.36 -8.88 -8.53
CA ALA A 165 11.26 -9.14 -9.64
C ALA A 165 12.73 -9.31 -9.19
#